data_8ccdc58d035de9d3fb9054e0b85fe868
#
_entry.id   8ccdc58d035de9d3fb9054e0b85fe868
#
_cell.length_a   1.000
_cell.length_b   1.000
_cell.length_c   1.000
_cell.angle_alpha   90.00
_cell.angle_beta   90.00
_cell.angle_gamma   90.00
#
_symmetry.space_group_name_H-M   'P 1'
#
loop_
_entity.id
_entity.type
_entity.pdbx_description
1 polymer ?
#
loop_
_entity_poly.entity_id
_entity_poly.type
_entity_poly.pdbx_seq_one_letter_code
_entity_poly.pdbx_strand_id
1 'polypeptide(L)'
;MAVTFATHETSRVRLHAISLLLGSLALASSGCSAAKPPAGILSNAELDVRAASEARADELAPMELQSAREKLVTSRKAMQENKYEDARRLAESARVEAELATAKAEAEIARRAADNLRHRLDPLRSGHERAATSQPAPAANKE
;
A
#
# COMPACT_ATOMS: atom_id res chain seq x y z
N MET A 1 -33.57 75.18 20.80
CA MET A 1 -33.89 73.87 20.19
C MET A 1 -32.77 73.46 19.27
N ALA A 2 -31.81 72.69 19.71
CA ALA A 2 -30.84 71.95 18.89
C ALA A 2 -29.76 71.24 19.74
N VAL A 3 -30.07 70.15 20.40
CA VAL A 3 -29.06 69.22 20.97
C VAL A 3 -29.67 67.82 21.03
N THR A 4 -29.76 67.09 19.93
CA THR A 4 -30.16 65.64 20.01
C THR A 4 -29.76 64.78 18.79
N PHE A 5 -28.66 65.05 18.08
CA PHE A 5 -28.30 64.23 16.93
C PHE A 5 -26.88 63.66 16.92
N ALA A 6 -26.08 63.73 18.02
CA ALA A 6 -24.67 63.33 18.00
C ALA A 6 -24.35 62.01 18.73
N THR A 7 -25.31 61.30 19.30
CA THR A 7 -25.02 60.12 20.13
C THR A 7 -25.29 58.77 19.49
N HIS A 8 -25.91 58.70 18.28
CA HIS A 8 -26.29 57.45 17.70
C HIS A 8 -25.25 56.83 16.72
N GLU A 9 -24.36 57.62 16.14
CA GLU A 9 -23.38 57.10 15.17
C GLU A 9 -22.17 56.45 15.84
N THR A 10 -21.74 56.90 17.00
CA THR A 10 -20.57 56.32 17.70
C THR A 10 -20.87 54.91 18.22
N SER A 11 -22.12 54.56 18.48
CA SER A 11 -22.51 53.22 18.95
C SER A 11 -22.41 52.15 17.87
N ARG A 12 -22.77 52.48 16.62
CA ARG A 12 -22.71 51.52 15.49
C ARG A 12 -21.28 51.21 15.07
N VAL A 13 -20.41 52.21 15.05
CA VAL A 13 -18.97 52.02 14.73
C VAL A 13 -18.29 51.16 15.76
N ARG A 14 -18.61 51.31 17.07
CA ARG A 14 -18.03 50.47 18.15
C ARG A 14 -18.53 49.03 18.08
N LEU A 15 -19.80 48.80 17.74
CA LEU A 15 -20.32 47.44 17.56
C LEU A 15 -19.66 46.68 16.38
N HIS A 16 -19.39 47.36 15.28
CA HIS A 16 -18.71 46.74 14.12
C HIS A 16 -17.23 46.48 14.37
N ALA A 17 -16.55 47.35 15.15
CA ALA A 17 -15.16 47.15 15.53
C ALA A 17 -15.00 45.94 16.48
N ILE A 18 -15.93 45.73 17.40
CA ILE A 18 -15.94 44.58 18.33
C ILE A 18 -16.23 43.29 17.56
N SER A 19 -17.15 43.32 16.56
CA SER A 19 -17.47 42.15 15.73
C SER A 19 -16.30 41.70 14.85
N LEU A 20 -15.51 42.65 14.31
CA LEU A 20 -14.29 42.39 13.55
C LEU A 20 -13.16 41.81 14.40
N LEU A 21 -13.02 42.26 15.65
CA LEU A 21 -12.02 41.75 16.59
C LEU A 21 -12.32 40.33 17.09
N LEU A 22 -13.60 40.01 17.32
CA LEU A 22 -14.00 38.63 17.68
C LEU A 22 -13.86 37.66 16.51
N GLY A 23 -14.08 38.11 15.26
CA GLY A 23 -13.95 37.28 14.05
C GLY A 23 -12.51 36.87 13.75
N SER A 24 -11.53 37.73 14.08
CA SER A 24 -10.11 37.41 13.82
C SER A 24 -9.48 36.44 14.83
N LEU A 25 -10.06 36.29 16.02
CA LEU A 25 -9.55 35.37 17.05
C LEU A 25 -9.95 33.90 16.79
N ALA A 26 -10.99 33.66 15.98
CA ALA A 26 -11.46 32.30 15.68
C ALA A 26 -10.62 31.57 14.65
N LEU A 27 -9.75 32.24 13.86
CA LEU A 27 -8.89 31.61 12.85
C LEU A 27 -7.53 31.12 13.41
N ALA A 28 -7.18 31.46 14.64
CA ALA A 28 -5.90 31.07 15.23
C ALA A 28 -5.90 29.69 15.92
N SER A 29 -7.03 28.98 15.93
CA SER A 29 -7.14 27.63 16.50
C SER A 29 -6.96 26.50 15.48
N SER A 30 -6.20 26.72 14.39
CA SER A 30 -5.65 25.63 13.59
C SER A 30 -4.62 24.91 14.46
N GLY A 31 -5.11 24.13 15.43
CA GLY A 31 -4.29 23.36 16.33
C GLY A 31 -3.34 22.49 15.54
N CYS A 32 -2.05 22.70 15.73
CA CYS A 32 -1.05 21.68 15.43
C CYS A 32 -1.45 20.44 16.24
N SER A 33 -2.23 19.54 15.67
CA SER A 33 -2.37 18.21 16.25
C SER A 33 -0.98 17.59 16.19
N ALA A 34 -0.31 17.49 17.31
CA ALA A 34 0.98 16.83 17.42
C ALA A 34 0.82 15.44 16.82
N ALA A 35 1.52 15.16 15.72
CA ALA A 35 1.44 13.88 15.04
C ALA A 35 1.83 12.79 16.03
N LYS A 36 0.92 11.83 16.23
CA LYS A 36 1.15 10.69 17.12
C LYS A 36 2.17 9.74 16.49
N PRO A 37 3.11 9.17 17.26
CA PRO A 37 4.04 8.17 16.77
C PRO A 37 3.33 7.01 16.04
N PRO A 38 3.69 6.69 14.77
CA PRO A 38 3.02 5.65 13.98
C PRO A 38 3.53 4.23 14.27
N ALA A 39 3.68 3.88 15.56
CA ALA A 39 4.27 2.61 15.99
C ALA A 39 3.57 1.37 15.39
N GLY A 40 2.23 1.38 15.32
CA GLY A 40 1.47 0.28 14.74
C GLY A 40 1.71 0.07 13.25
N ILE A 41 1.84 1.16 12.48
CA ILE A 41 2.13 1.10 11.04
C ILE A 41 3.55 0.55 10.82
N LEU A 42 4.48 0.97 11.62
CA LEU A 42 5.86 0.49 11.58
C LEU A 42 5.95 -1.00 11.90
N SER A 43 5.27 -1.45 12.94
CA SER A 43 5.18 -2.88 13.30
C SER A 43 4.57 -3.72 12.19
N ASN A 44 3.50 -3.24 11.54
CA ASN A 44 2.89 -3.94 10.41
C ASN A 44 3.86 -4.04 9.23
N ALA A 45 4.59 -2.98 8.91
CA ALA A 45 5.62 -3.01 7.86
C ALA A 45 6.74 -4.02 8.16
N GLU A 46 7.12 -4.18 9.43
CA GLU A 46 8.08 -5.19 9.85
C GLU A 46 7.56 -6.62 9.64
N LEU A 47 6.28 -6.85 9.94
CA LEU A 47 5.63 -8.14 9.71
C LEU A 47 5.55 -8.46 8.21
N ASP A 48 5.16 -7.49 7.38
CA ASP A 48 5.02 -7.69 5.94
C ASP A 48 6.39 -7.97 5.26
N VAL A 49 7.46 -7.27 5.67
CA VAL A 49 8.83 -7.56 5.20
C VAL A 49 9.28 -8.97 5.61
N ARG A 50 8.91 -9.42 6.80
CA ARG A 50 9.18 -10.80 7.24
C ARG A 50 8.41 -11.82 6.42
N ALA A 51 7.11 -11.60 6.21
CA ALA A 51 6.27 -12.47 5.39
C ALA A 51 6.80 -12.60 3.96
N ALA A 52 7.28 -11.48 3.36
CA ALA A 52 7.92 -11.52 2.05
C ALA A 52 9.19 -12.41 2.03
N SER A 53 10.01 -12.36 3.08
CA SER A 53 11.18 -13.26 3.19
C SER A 53 10.77 -14.72 3.34
N GLU A 54 9.71 -15.00 4.13
CA GLU A 54 9.15 -16.35 4.28
C GLU A 54 8.56 -16.89 2.97
N ALA A 55 8.01 -16.01 2.12
CA ALA A 55 7.57 -16.33 0.76
C ALA A 55 8.73 -16.52 -0.24
N ARG A 56 9.99 -16.54 0.21
CA ARG A 56 11.19 -16.67 -0.63
C ARG A 56 11.43 -15.49 -1.57
N ALA A 57 10.95 -14.28 -1.21
CA ALA A 57 11.19 -13.09 -2.01
C ALA A 57 12.69 -12.72 -2.11
N ASP A 58 13.52 -13.17 -1.17
CA ASP A 58 14.99 -13.03 -1.26
C ASP A 58 15.58 -13.63 -2.55
N GLU A 59 14.97 -14.70 -3.07
CA GLU A 59 15.42 -15.40 -4.28
C GLU A 59 14.61 -14.98 -5.53
N LEU A 60 13.31 -14.71 -5.35
CA LEU A 60 12.35 -14.63 -6.46
C LEU A 60 11.92 -13.20 -6.79
N ALA A 61 12.08 -12.26 -5.83
CA ALA A 61 11.75 -10.84 -5.97
C ALA A 61 12.73 -9.97 -5.15
N PRO A 62 14.06 -10.13 -5.33
CA PRO A 62 15.06 -9.51 -4.46
C PRO A 62 15.03 -7.97 -4.50
N MET A 63 14.71 -7.37 -5.64
CA MET A 63 14.70 -5.91 -5.79
C MET A 63 13.59 -5.26 -4.96
N GLU A 64 12.38 -5.82 -4.98
CA GLU A 64 11.23 -5.33 -4.24
C GLU A 64 11.44 -5.51 -2.74
N LEU A 65 11.94 -6.67 -2.33
CA LEU A 65 12.23 -6.92 -0.91
C LEU A 65 13.34 -6.02 -0.38
N GLN A 66 14.38 -5.75 -1.16
CA GLN A 66 15.42 -4.81 -0.79
C GLN A 66 14.88 -3.38 -0.64
N SER A 67 14.04 -2.92 -1.60
CA SER A 67 13.37 -1.63 -1.52
C SER A 67 12.50 -1.51 -0.25
N ALA A 68 11.75 -2.56 0.10
CA ALA A 68 10.95 -2.60 1.31
C ALA A 68 11.82 -2.45 2.58
N ARG A 69 12.92 -3.18 2.66
CA ARG A 69 13.87 -3.13 3.78
C ARG A 69 14.50 -1.75 3.95
N GLU A 70 14.92 -1.11 2.86
CA GLU A 70 15.53 0.22 2.90
C GLU A 70 14.54 1.29 3.37
N LYS A 71 13.29 1.24 2.89
CA LYS A 71 12.23 2.14 3.33
C LYS A 71 11.89 1.93 4.80
N LEU A 72 11.86 0.68 5.27
CA LEU A 72 11.64 0.36 6.68
C LEU A 72 12.74 0.91 7.58
N VAL A 73 14.01 0.78 7.19
CA VAL A 73 15.16 1.35 7.92
C VAL A 73 15.04 2.87 7.98
N THR A 74 14.72 3.51 6.85
CA THR A 74 14.56 4.96 6.77
C THR A 74 13.36 5.44 7.61
N SER A 75 12.27 4.68 7.64
CA SER A 75 11.12 4.94 8.48
C SER A 75 11.47 4.92 9.97
N ARG A 76 12.24 3.92 10.43
CA ARG A 76 12.72 3.85 11.82
C ARG A 76 13.56 5.08 12.19
N LYS A 77 14.44 5.51 11.28
CA LYS A 77 15.25 6.71 11.48
C LYS A 77 14.37 7.96 11.61
N ALA A 78 13.40 8.14 10.71
CA ALA A 78 12.45 9.25 10.79
C ALA A 78 11.65 9.23 12.11
N MET A 79 11.28 8.03 12.60
CA MET A 79 10.62 7.87 13.90
C MET A 79 11.50 8.36 15.06
N GLN A 80 12.79 8.03 15.06
CA GLN A 80 13.75 8.47 16.06
C GLN A 80 13.98 10.00 16.05
N GLU A 81 13.88 10.58 14.85
CA GLU A 81 13.98 12.03 14.65
C GLU A 81 12.66 12.78 14.93
N ASN A 82 11.61 12.10 15.43
CA ASN A 82 10.25 12.62 15.65
C ASN A 82 9.56 13.15 14.38
N LYS A 83 10.04 12.75 13.20
CA LYS A 83 9.43 13.05 11.90
C LYS A 83 8.31 12.05 11.61
N TYR A 84 7.25 12.08 12.40
CA TYR A 84 6.23 11.03 12.44
C TYR A 84 5.46 10.85 11.12
N GLU A 85 5.18 11.94 10.40
CA GLU A 85 4.52 11.86 9.10
C GLU A 85 5.41 11.21 8.02
N ASP A 86 6.71 11.51 8.03
CA ASP A 86 7.68 10.87 7.15
C ASP A 86 7.84 9.39 7.50
N ALA A 87 7.94 9.08 8.80
CA ALA A 87 7.99 7.71 9.29
C ALA A 87 6.76 6.90 8.84
N ARG A 88 5.56 7.47 8.96
CA ARG A 88 4.32 6.85 8.51
C ARG A 88 4.33 6.55 7.01
N ARG A 89 4.63 7.56 6.18
CA ARG A 89 4.66 7.41 4.71
C ARG A 89 5.68 6.37 4.25
N LEU A 90 6.86 6.36 4.88
CA LEU A 90 7.92 5.39 4.57
C LEU A 90 7.54 3.99 5.00
N ALA A 91 6.90 3.80 6.16
CA ALA A 91 6.41 2.50 6.62
C ALA A 91 5.29 1.97 5.71
N GLU A 92 4.32 2.81 5.33
CA GLU A 92 3.27 2.45 4.37
C GLU A 92 3.86 2.04 3.01
N SER A 93 4.86 2.79 2.52
CA SER A 93 5.55 2.44 1.28
C SER A 93 6.36 1.14 1.40
N ALA A 94 6.99 0.88 2.55
CA ALA A 94 7.69 -0.38 2.81
C ALA A 94 6.73 -1.59 2.77
N ARG A 95 5.53 -1.44 3.34
CA ARG A 95 4.48 -2.47 3.28
C ARG A 95 4.10 -2.81 1.84
N VAL A 96 3.79 -1.79 1.04
CA VAL A 96 3.40 -2.00 -0.38
C VAL A 96 4.49 -2.72 -1.16
N GLU A 97 5.77 -2.37 -0.95
CA GLU A 97 6.89 -3.07 -1.60
C GLU A 97 7.05 -4.51 -1.10
N ALA A 98 6.81 -4.76 0.20
CA ALA A 98 6.86 -6.11 0.75
C ALA A 98 5.71 -6.98 0.24
N GLU A 99 4.49 -6.44 0.15
CA GLU A 99 3.33 -7.11 -0.45
C GLU A 99 3.60 -7.43 -1.94
N LEU A 100 4.20 -6.50 -2.70
CA LEU A 100 4.60 -6.73 -4.08
C LEU A 100 5.66 -7.83 -4.20
N ALA A 101 6.65 -7.84 -3.30
CA ALA A 101 7.68 -8.86 -3.25
C ALA A 101 7.08 -10.25 -3.00
N THR A 102 6.15 -10.35 -2.04
CA THR A 102 5.41 -11.57 -1.75
C THR A 102 4.64 -12.07 -2.97
N ALA A 103 3.83 -11.20 -3.57
CA ALA A 103 3.02 -11.56 -4.74
C ALA A 103 3.86 -12.02 -5.94
N LYS A 104 5.01 -11.37 -6.20
CA LYS A 104 5.94 -11.78 -7.26
C LYS A 104 6.58 -13.15 -6.96
N ALA A 105 6.99 -13.38 -5.73
CA ALA A 105 7.58 -14.66 -5.32
C ALA A 105 6.57 -15.80 -5.49
N GLU A 106 5.34 -15.63 -5.02
CA GLU A 106 4.26 -16.60 -5.16
C GLU A 106 3.90 -16.87 -6.63
N ALA A 107 3.81 -15.82 -7.45
CA ALA A 107 3.56 -15.95 -8.88
C ALA A 107 4.66 -16.76 -9.59
N GLU A 108 5.92 -16.54 -9.25
CA GLU A 108 7.05 -17.30 -9.82
C GLU A 108 7.04 -18.76 -9.37
N ILE A 109 6.71 -19.04 -8.11
CA ILE A 109 6.52 -20.42 -7.61
C ILE A 109 5.41 -21.11 -8.38
N ALA A 110 4.26 -20.46 -8.55
CA ALA A 110 3.13 -21.03 -9.30
C ALA A 110 3.47 -21.28 -10.77
N ARG A 111 4.20 -20.36 -11.42
CA ARG A 111 4.68 -20.51 -12.80
C ARG A 111 5.59 -21.75 -12.94
N ARG A 112 6.59 -21.87 -12.06
CA ARG A 112 7.50 -23.04 -12.08
C ARG A 112 6.77 -24.35 -11.84
N ALA A 113 5.78 -24.37 -10.95
CA ALA A 113 4.94 -25.54 -10.70
C ALA A 113 4.12 -25.92 -11.94
N ALA A 114 3.52 -24.92 -12.62
CA ALA A 114 2.77 -25.15 -13.86
C ALA A 114 3.66 -25.67 -15.00
N ASP A 115 4.86 -25.14 -15.17
CA ASP A 115 5.81 -25.57 -16.18
C ASP A 115 6.30 -27.01 -15.91
N ASN A 116 6.62 -27.34 -14.67
CA ASN A 116 6.96 -28.70 -14.26
C ASN A 116 5.82 -29.69 -14.55
N LEU A 117 4.58 -29.29 -14.31
CA LEU A 117 3.43 -30.13 -14.62
C LEU A 117 3.27 -30.34 -16.14
N ARG A 118 3.41 -29.28 -16.93
CA ARG A 118 3.38 -29.40 -18.43
C ARG A 118 4.43 -30.39 -18.92
N HIS A 119 5.68 -30.22 -18.50
CA HIS A 119 6.77 -31.14 -18.89
C HIS A 119 6.50 -32.60 -18.51
N ARG A 120 5.80 -32.86 -17.42
CA ARG A 120 5.42 -34.22 -17.00
C ARG A 120 4.26 -34.76 -17.82
N LEU A 121 3.37 -33.93 -18.32
CA LEU A 121 2.21 -34.33 -19.13
C LEU A 121 2.55 -34.53 -20.61
N ASP A 122 3.52 -33.83 -21.16
CA ASP A 122 3.90 -33.89 -22.56
C ASP A 122 4.22 -35.33 -23.04
N PRO A 123 5.04 -36.14 -22.34
CA PRO A 123 5.31 -37.53 -22.77
C PRO A 123 4.05 -38.43 -22.68
N LEU A 124 3.16 -38.18 -21.74
CA LEU A 124 1.90 -38.93 -21.63
C LEU A 124 0.96 -38.59 -22.78
N ARG A 125 0.84 -37.33 -23.16
CA ARG A 125 0.04 -36.87 -24.29
C ARG A 125 0.58 -37.47 -25.57
N SER A 126 1.87 -37.37 -25.84
CA SER A 126 2.50 -37.93 -27.05
C SER A 126 2.45 -39.45 -27.09
N GLY A 127 2.48 -40.13 -25.96
CA GLY A 127 2.26 -41.58 -25.85
C GLY A 127 0.83 -41.97 -26.20
N HIS A 128 -0.15 -41.26 -25.72
CA HIS A 128 -1.57 -41.48 -26.03
C HIS A 128 -1.88 -41.23 -27.51
N GLU A 129 -1.36 -40.17 -28.10
CA GLU A 129 -1.51 -39.86 -29.54
C GLU A 129 -0.93 -40.96 -30.41
N ARG A 130 0.26 -41.49 -30.09
CA ARG A 130 0.86 -42.63 -30.82
C ARG A 130 0.04 -43.90 -30.67
N ALA A 131 -0.47 -44.23 -29.49
CA ALA A 131 -1.32 -45.37 -29.25
C ALA A 131 -2.65 -45.25 -30.02
N ALA A 132 -3.27 -44.08 -30.06
CA ALA A 132 -4.49 -43.84 -30.83
C ALA A 132 -4.28 -43.98 -32.34
N THR A 133 -3.10 -43.55 -32.86
CA THR A 133 -2.76 -43.65 -34.29
C THR A 133 -2.41 -45.08 -34.70
N SER A 134 -1.90 -45.90 -33.80
CA SER A 134 -1.52 -47.30 -34.03
C SER A 134 -2.68 -48.30 -33.90
N GLN A 135 -3.88 -47.84 -33.46
CA GLN A 135 -5.05 -48.70 -33.36
C GLN A 135 -5.66 -48.92 -34.77
N PRO A 136 -5.68 -50.14 -35.30
CA PRO A 136 -6.27 -50.39 -36.61
C PRO A 136 -7.75 -50.03 -36.60
N ALA A 137 -8.22 -49.41 -37.67
CA ALA A 137 -9.64 -49.08 -37.83
C ALA A 137 -10.50 -50.34 -37.60
N PRO A 138 -11.62 -50.25 -36.87
CA PRO A 138 -12.52 -51.38 -36.69
C PRO A 138 -12.91 -51.89 -38.06
N ALA A 139 -12.65 -53.18 -38.33
CA ALA A 139 -13.01 -53.80 -39.55
C ALA A 139 -14.52 -53.61 -39.85
N ALA A 140 -14.82 -52.88 -40.90
CA ALA A 140 -16.20 -52.70 -41.35
C ALA A 140 -16.77 -54.11 -41.65
N ASN A 141 -17.62 -54.63 -40.77
CA ASN A 141 -18.42 -55.78 -41.02
C ASN A 141 -19.27 -55.50 -42.29
N LYS A 142 -18.93 -56.11 -43.37
CA LYS A 142 -19.81 -56.21 -44.57
C LYS A 142 -20.72 -57.41 -44.34
N GLU A 143 -21.97 -57.15 -43.97
CA GLU A 143 -23.10 -58.02 -44.24
C GLU A 143 -23.61 -57.80 -45.67
#